data_d7b3b17c5a1ce93e79f210b17aa32cab
#
_entry.id   d7b3b17c5a1ce93e79f210b17aa32cab
#
_cell.length_a   1.000
_cell.length_b   1.000
_cell.length_c   1.000
_cell.angle_alpha   90.00
_cell.angle_beta   90.00
_cell.angle_gamma   90.00
#
_symmetry.space_group_name_H-M   'P 1'
#
loop_
_entity.id
_entity.type
_entity.pdbx_description
1 polymer ?
#
loop_
_entity_poly.entity_id
_entity_poly.type
_entity_poly.pdbx_seq_one_letter_code
_entity_poly.pdbx_strand_id
1 'polypeptide(L)'
;MSNNVYGIDLGTNNFKVYSKATGKTMLEKNTIAVIDKNQIYAYGDRAYAMYEKAPETINVIFPVVEGVIADYNLLQTMIFDFLEHKTKARIKNAEFIIAVPTDITDVEKRAFYELFYKSKSKPKKVMLCEKPIADAVGLGIDVNEPTGVMIVDMGADTTETSVISLGGLVLSDLLHFGGNRLDESIISFVRKEFNLVIGQKTAKLLKETIGSALPGREDSLSLIHI
;
A
#
# COMPACT_ATOMS: atom_id res chain seq x y z
N MET A 1 0.90 16.15 -25.70
CA MET A 1 0.60 14.94 -24.89
C MET A 1 -0.05 15.41 -23.60
N SER A 2 -1.09 14.72 -23.13
CA SER A 2 -1.78 15.10 -21.87
C SER A 2 -0.80 14.96 -20.69
N ASN A 3 -0.56 16.06 -19.97
CA ASN A 3 0.26 16.01 -18.73
C ASN A 3 -0.52 15.44 -17.54
N ASN A 4 -1.79 15.08 -17.75
CA ASN A 4 -2.70 14.64 -16.70
C ASN A 4 -2.67 13.10 -16.57
N VAL A 5 -1.52 12.56 -16.21
CA VAL A 5 -1.27 11.12 -16.04
C VAL A 5 -0.85 10.86 -14.59
N TYR A 6 -1.47 9.88 -13.99
CA TYR A 6 -1.19 9.44 -12.62
C TYR A 6 -0.77 7.99 -12.58
N GLY A 7 0.32 7.69 -11.88
CA GLY A 7 0.70 6.35 -11.44
C GLY A 7 0.17 6.11 -10.04
N ILE A 8 -0.48 4.98 -9.82
CA ILE A 8 -1.14 4.64 -8.53
C ILE A 8 -0.63 3.28 -8.05
N ASP A 9 -0.19 3.23 -6.80
CA ASP A 9 0.10 1.99 -6.07
C ASP A 9 -0.77 1.96 -4.80
N LEU A 10 -1.69 0.98 -4.73
CA LEU A 10 -2.61 0.78 -3.62
C LEU A 10 -2.11 -0.37 -2.73
N GLY A 11 -1.15 -0.07 -1.87
CA GLY A 11 -0.68 -1.05 -0.90
C GLY A 11 -1.54 -1.10 0.37
N THR A 12 -1.42 -2.16 1.17
CA THR A 12 -2.18 -2.36 2.41
C THR A 12 -1.98 -1.19 3.40
N ASN A 13 -0.75 -0.86 3.73
CA ASN A 13 -0.46 0.18 4.73
C ASN A 13 -0.36 1.59 4.16
N ASN A 14 0.02 1.71 2.90
CA ASN A 14 0.19 3.00 2.25
C ASN A 14 -0.32 2.94 0.83
N PHE A 15 -0.85 4.05 0.33
CA PHE A 15 -1.00 4.24 -1.10
C PHE A 15 -0.11 5.36 -1.60
N LYS A 16 0.34 5.23 -2.84
CA LYS A 16 1.24 6.16 -3.49
C LYS A 16 0.61 6.68 -4.77
N VAL A 17 0.77 7.96 -5.01
CA VAL A 17 0.29 8.63 -6.21
C VAL A 17 1.43 9.41 -6.84
N TYR A 18 1.85 9.02 -8.02
CA TYR A 18 2.75 9.81 -8.84
C TYR A 18 1.96 10.70 -9.79
N SER A 19 2.29 11.97 -9.86
CA SER A 19 1.71 12.92 -10.83
C SER A 19 2.73 13.32 -11.88
N LYS A 20 2.50 12.96 -13.15
CA LYS A 20 3.37 13.34 -14.26
C LYS A 20 3.46 14.86 -14.44
N ALA A 21 2.38 15.58 -14.17
CA ALA A 21 2.33 17.04 -14.31
C ALA A 21 3.28 17.76 -13.35
N THR A 22 3.45 17.23 -12.14
CA THR A 22 4.31 17.83 -11.11
C THR A 22 5.66 17.12 -10.94
N GLY A 23 5.81 15.92 -11.48
CA GLY A 23 6.98 15.06 -11.28
C GLY A 23 7.12 14.55 -9.84
N LYS A 24 6.06 14.65 -9.02
CA LYS A 24 6.10 14.32 -7.59
C LYS A 24 5.31 13.07 -7.28
N THR A 25 5.84 12.29 -6.33
CA THR A 25 5.12 11.20 -5.69
C THR A 25 4.57 11.68 -4.35
N MET A 26 3.31 11.39 -4.09
CA MET A 26 2.65 11.60 -2.82
C MET A 26 2.42 10.25 -2.16
N LEU A 27 2.69 10.18 -0.88
CA LEU A 27 2.49 9.00 -0.03
C LEU A 27 1.46 9.36 1.03
N GLU A 28 0.52 8.45 1.30
CA GLU A 28 -0.44 8.59 2.39
C GLU A 28 -0.73 7.20 2.99
N LYS A 29 -1.17 7.16 4.25
CA LYS A 29 -1.63 5.92 4.87
C LYS A 29 -2.92 5.44 4.21
N ASN A 30 -3.00 4.15 3.90
CA ASN A 30 -4.21 3.55 3.38
C ASN A 30 -5.14 3.12 4.51
N THR A 31 -5.66 4.10 5.23
CA THR A 31 -6.43 3.93 6.46
C THR A 31 -7.59 4.90 6.47
N ILE A 32 -8.76 4.45 6.88
CA ILE A 32 -10.00 5.24 6.94
C ILE A 32 -10.61 5.10 8.33
N ALA A 33 -10.95 6.21 8.95
CA ALA A 33 -11.75 6.25 10.16
C ALA A 33 -13.20 6.58 9.78
N VAL A 34 -14.14 5.74 10.20
CA VAL A 34 -15.58 5.88 9.90
C VAL A 34 -16.39 6.02 11.17
N ILE A 35 -17.46 6.84 11.10
CA ILE A 35 -18.53 6.91 12.09
C ILE A 35 -19.77 6.21 11.48
N ASP A 36 -20.55 5.51 12.29
CA ASP A 36 -21.80 4.89 11.90
C ASP A 36 -21.72 4.00 10.64
N LYS A 37 -20.58 3.30 10.49
CA LYS A 37 -20.23 2.33 9.44
C LYS A 37 -20.00 2.89 8.03
N ASN A 38 -20.47 4.11 7.69
CA ASN A 38 -20.43 4.60 6.31
C ASN A 38 -19.94 6.03 6.15
N GLN A 39 -19.88 6.82 7.21
CA GLN A 39 -19.42 8.20 7.11
C GLN A 39 -17.92 8.31 7.40
N ILE A 40 -17.15 8.74 6.41
CA ILE A 40 -15.74 9.00 6.60
C ILE A 40 -15.56 10.20 7.53
N TYR A 41 -14.91 9.95 8.67
CA TYR A 41 -14.51 10.98 9.64
C TYR A 41 -13.12 11.53 9.32
N ALA A 42 -12.19 10.64 8.98
CA ALA A 42 -10.83 10.97 8.56
C ALA A 42 -10.28 9.88 7.67
N TYR A 43 -9.25 10.19 6.89
CA TYR A 43 -8.47 9.19 6.17
C TYR A 43 -6.97 9.53 6.23
N GLY A 44 -6.15 8.58 5.75
CA GLY A 44 -4.72 8.76 5.65
C GLY A 44 -4.03 8.80 7.01
N ASP A 45 -3.01 9.63 7.15
CA ASP A 45 -2.24 9.79 8.39
C ASP A 45 -3.10 10.19 9.58
N ARG A 46 -4.16 10.99 9.34
CA ARG A 46 -5.09 11.39 10.39
C ARG A 46 -5.90 10.20 10.93
N ALA A 47 -6.39 9.33 10.06
CA ALA A 47 -7.09 8.11 10.46
C ALA A 47 -6.12 7.13 11.13
N TYR A 48 -4.93 6.96 10.58
CA TYR A 48 -3.90 6.09 11.17
C TYR A 48 -3.45 6.57 12.56
N ALA A 49 -3.41 7.88 12.81
CA ALA A 49 -3.13 8.39 14.15
C ALA A 49 -4.16 7.93 15.19
N MET A 50 -5.41 7.69 14.76
CA MET A 50 -6.51 7.22 15.62
C MET A 50 -6.52 5.70 15.82
N TYR A 51 -5.84 4.93 14.97
CA TYR A 51 -5.77 3.49 15.06
C TYR A 51 -5.25 3.06 16.43
N GLU A 52 -5.90 2.08 17.08
CA GLU A 52 -5.69 1.60 18.45
C GLU A 52 -5.99 2.63 19.58
N LYS A 53 -6.49 3.82 19.23
CA LYS A 53 -6.78 4.89 20.20
C LYS A 53 -8.15 5.54 20.00
N ALA A 54 -8.87 5.15 18.95
CA ALA A 54 -10.19 5.71 18.66
C ALA A 54 -11.21 5.30 19.71
N PRO A 55 -12.19 6.15 20.04
CA PRO A 55 -13.33 5.77 20.86
C PRO A 55 -14.19 4.74 20.09
N GLU A 56 -15.02 3.98 20.81
CA GLU A 56 -15.87 2.91 20.24
C GLU A 56 -16.82 3.38 19.13
N THR A 57 -17.14 4.66 19.08
CA THR A 57 -17.96 5.27 18.02
C THR A 57 -17.24 5.44 16.69
N ILE A 58 -15.92 5.31 16.68
CA ILE A 58 -15.08 5.46 15.48
C ILE A 58 -14.38 4.16 15.19
N ASN A 59 -14.68 3.58 14.03
CA ASN A 59 -13.99 2.39 13.54
C ASN A 59 -12.90 2.78 12.56
N VAL A 60 -11.67 2.30 12.79
CA VAL A 60 -10.53 2.52 11.91
C VAL A 60 -10.30 1.27 11.09
N ILE A 61 -10.39 1.38 9.78
CA ILE A 61 -10.31 0.27 8.83
C ILE A 61 -9.17 0.47 7.83
N PHE A 62 -8.70 -0.65 7.29
CA PHE A 62 -7.76 -0.72 6.17
C PHE A 62 -8.53 -1.23 4.95
N PRO A 63 -8.74 -0.38 3.93
CA PRO A 63 -9.60 -0.73 2.80
C PRO A 63 -8.93 -1.68 1.78
N VAL A 64 -7.64 -1.93 1.93
CA VAL A 64 -6.88 -2.95 1.18
C VAL A 64 -6.24 -3.90 2.19
N VAL A 65 -6.45 -5.19 2.03
CA VAL A 65 -5.94 -6.26 2.89
C VAL A 65 -5.38 -7.36 2.01
N GLU A 66 -4.20 -7.87 2.36
CA GLU A 66 -3.54 -8.95 1.61
C GLU A 66 -3.41 -8.68 0.10
N GLY A 67 -3.25 -7.41 -0.28
CA GLY A 67 -3.11 -6.98 -1.67
C GLY A 67 -4.42 -6.82 -2.44
N VAL A 68 -5.59 -7.08 -1.82
CA VAL A 68 -6.90 -6.95 -2.48
C VAL A 68 -7.80 -5.89 -1.84
N ILE A 69 -8.77 -5.38 -2.60
CA ILE A 69 -9.71 -4.36 -2.13
C ILE A 69 -10.74 -5.01 -1.22
N ALA A 70 -10.71 -4.66 0.07
CA ALA A 70 -11.67 -5.12 1.08
C ALA A 70 -12.91 -4.23 1.16
N ASP A 71 -12.78 -2.91 0.99
CA ASP A 71 -13.90 -1.96 0.95
C ASP A 71 -13.77 -1.02 -0.25
N TYR A 72 -14.54 -1.35 -1.29
CA TYR A 72 -14.51 -0.64 -2.56
C TYR A 72 -15.00 0.81 -2.45
N ASN A 73 -16.13 1.04 -1.79
CA ASN A 73 -16.78 2.36 -1.79
C ASN A 73 -16.00 3.37 -0.95
N LEU A 74 -15.53 2.95 0.20
CA LEU A 74 -14.73 3.81 1.08
C LEU A 74 -13.37 4.10 0.46
N LEU A 75 -12.73 3.09 -0.14
CA LEU A 75 -11.46 3.26 -0.86
C LEU A 75 -11.61 4.24 -2.03
N GLN A 76 -12.66 4.08 -2.86
CA GLN A 76 -12.91 5.00 -3.97
C GLN A 76 -13.08 6.44 -3.49
N THR A 77 -13.91 6.64 -2.47
CA THR A 77 -14.15 7.96 -1.90
C THR A 77 -12.87 8.58 -1.38
N MET A 78 -12.08 7.84 -0.59
CA MET A 78 -10.81 8.31 -0.05
C MET A 78 -9.82 8.71 -1.15
N ILE A 79 -9.62 7.86 -2.16
CA ILE A 79 -8.65 8.12 -3.22
C ILE A 79 -9.01 9.38 -4.00
N PHE A 80 -10.29 9.53 -4.38
CA PHE A 80 -10.68 10.68 -5.19
C PHE A 80 -10.69 11.97 -4.38
N ASP A 81 -11.09 11.93 -3.11
CA ASP A 81 -10.96 13.08 -2.21
C ASP A 81 -9.49 13.49 -2.03
N PHE A 82 -8.59 12.52 -1.85
CA PHE A 82 -7.14 12.77 -1.79
C PHE A 82 -6.62 13.38 -3.11
N LEU A 83 -6.98 12.82 -4.25
CA LEU A 83 -6.56 13.32 -5.55
C LEU A 83 -7.03 14.76 -5.77
N GLU A 84 -8.27 15.09 -5.46
CA GLU A 84 -8.83 16.43 -5.62
C GLU A 84 -8.14 17.46 -4.72
N HIS A 85 -7.92 17.13 -3.45
CA HIS A 85 -7.40 18.08 -2.47
C HIS A 85 -5.86 18.17 -2.44
N LYS A 86 -5.17 17.06 -2.65
CA LYS A 86 -3.69 17.02 -2.50
C LYS A 86 -2.94 17.27 -3.80
N THR A 87 -3.45 16.79 -4.94
CA THR A 87 -2.70 16.96 -6.20
C THR A 87 -2.80 18.37 -6.78
N LYS A 88 -3.84 19.12 -6.39
CA LYS A 88 -4.18 20.45 -6.99
C LYS A 88 -4.31 20.40 -8.52
N ALA A 89 -4.30 19.21 -9.10
CA ALA A 89 -4.37 18.99 -10.52
C ALA A 89 -5.78 18.57 -10.93
N ARG A 90 -6.11 18.82 -12.18
CA ARG A 90 -7.43 18.47 -12.71
C ARG A 90 -7.49 16.98 -12.98
N ILE A 91 -8.15 16.20 -12.14
CA ILE A 91 -8.32 14.75 -12.31
C ILE A 91 -9.37 14.37 -13.38
N LYS A 92 -10.19 15.32 -13.83
CA LYS A 92 -11.16 15.10 -14.90
C LYS A 92 -10.45 14.80 -16.22
N ASN A 93 -10.87 13.73 -16.91
CA ASN A 93 -10.26 13.22 -18.13
C ASN A 93 -8.77 12.84 -17.94
N ALA A 94 -8.35 12.46 -16.75
CA ALA A 94 -7.00 11.96 -16.48
C ALA A 94 -6.78 10.55 -17.05
N GLU A 95 -5.54 10.17 -17.19
CA GLU A 95 -5.11 8.80 -17.45
C GLU A 95 -4.52 8.22 -16.18
N PHE A 96 -4.95 7.01 -15.80
CA PHE A 96 -4.47 6.32 -14.61
C PHE A 96 -3.76 5.02 -14.99
N ILE A 97 -2.59 4.80 -14.40
CA ILE A 97 -1.85 3.55 -14.45
C ILE A 97 -1.80 3.02 -13.03
N ILE A 98 -2.36 1.85 -12.79
CA ILE A 98 -2.55 1.28 -11.46
C ILE A 98 -1.66 0.04 -11.35
N ALA A 99 -0.75 0.03 -10.40
CA ALA A 99 0.03 -1.14 -10.06
C ALA A 99 -0.84 -2.14 -9.30
N VAL A 100 -0.84 -3.40 -9.77
CA VAL A 100 -1.63 -4.49 -9.18
C VAL A 100 -0.73 -5.70 -8.92
N PRO A 101 -0.98 -6.50 -7.87
CA PRO A 101 -0.26 -7.75 -7.63
C PRO A 101 -0.44 -8.73 -8.80
N THR A 102 0.49 -9.66 -8.97
CA THR A 102 0.42 -10.63 -10.08
C THR A 102 -0.54 -11.77 -9.81
N ASP A 103 -0.58 -12.26 -8.56
CA ASP A 103 -1.42 -13.38 -8.15
C ASP A 103 -2.77 -12.90 -7.60
N ILE A 104 -3.55 -12.24 -8.46
CA ILE A 104 -4.92 -11.83 -8.17
C ILE A 104 -5.86 -12.33 -9.27
N THR A 105 -7.09 -12.62 -8.86
CA THR A 105 -8.14 -13.10 -9.77
C THR A 105 -8.58 -12.03 -10.77
N ASP A 106 -9.21 -12.45 -11.85
CA ASP A 106 -9.79 -11.51 -12.84
C ASP A 106 -10.85 -10.59 -12.22
N VAL A 107 -11.56 -11.07 -11.19
CA VAL A 107 -12.55 -10.27 -10.45
C VAL A 107 -11.86 -9.16 -9.68
N GLU A 108 -10.76 -9.46 -9.01
CA GLU A 108 -9.94 -8.49 -8.28
C GLU A 108 -9.27 -7.49 -9.23
N LYS A 109 -8.69 -7.96 -10.34
CA LYS A 109 -8.17 -7.08 -11.41
C LYS A 109 -9.25 -6.11 -11.89
N ARG A 110 -10.45 -6.63 -12.13
CA ARG A 110 -11.59 -5.83 -12.54
C ARG A 110 -11.99 -4.81 -11.46
N ALA A 111 -11.94 -5.16 -10.18
CA ALA A 111 -12.22 -4.24 -9.09
C ALA A 111 -11.24 -3.06 -9.07
N PHE A 112 -9.94 -3.31 -9.23
CA PHE A 112 -8.93 -2.24 -9.36
C PHE A 112 -9.19 -1.33 -10.58
N TYR A 113 -9.53 -1.91 -11.71
CA TYR A 113 -9.86 -1.16 -12.93
C TYR A 113 -11.10 -0.29 -12.72
N GLU A 114 -12.19 -0.89 -12.24
CA GLU A 114 -13.47 -0.22 -12.07
C GLU A 114 -13.44 0.88 -10.99
N LEU A 115 -12.57 0.74 -9.98
CA LEU A 115 -12.36 1.75 -8.93
C LEU A 115 -12.09 3.15 -9.53
N PHE A 116 -11.34 3.20 -10.62
CA PHE A 116 -11.05 4.44 -11.34
C PHE A 116 -12.00 4.67 -12.51
N TYR A 117 -12.29 3.65 -13.31
CA TYR A 117 -13.11 3.77 -14.50
C TYR A 117 -14.53 4.26 -14.23
N LYS A 118 -15.17 3.74 -13.18
CA LYS A 118 -16.52 4.13 -12.75
C LYS A 118 -16.57 5.38 -11.86
N SER A 119 -15.45 6.05 -11.68
CA SER A 119 -15.37 7.25 -10.84
C SER A 119 -16.04 8.46 -11.48
N LYS A 120 -16.39 9.43 -10.63
CA LYS A 120 -16.96 10.73 -11.08
C LYS A 120 -15.97 11.56 -11.91
N SER A 121 -14.67 11.23 -11.87
CA SER A 121 -13.63 11.93 -12.63
C SER A 121 -13.71 11.71 -14.14
N LYS A 122 -14.46 10.67 -14.58
CA LYS A 122 -14.57 10.28 -16.01
C LYS A 122 -13.19 10.19 -16.66
N PRO A 123 -12.37 9.21 -16.29
CA PRO A 123 -11.00 9.10 -16.80
C PRO A 123 -11.00 8.91 -18.32
N LYS A 124 -9.98 9.46 -18.97
CA LYS A 124 -9.75 9.24 -20.40
C LYS A 124 -9.25 7.80 -20.65
N LYS A 125 -8.42 7.29 -19.75
CA LYS A 125 -7.86 5.94 -19.85
C LYS A 125 -7.53 5.41 -18.46
N VAL A 126 -7.76 4.12 -18.26
CA VAL A 126 -7.32 3.36 -17.08
C VAL A 126 -6.53 2.17 -17.60
N MET A 127 -5.36 1.93 -17.03
CA MET A 127 -4.51 0.78 -17.34
C MET A 127 -4.07 0.12 -16.04
N LEU A 128 -3.99 -1.20 -16.04
CA LEU A 128 -3.35 -1.96 -15.00
C LEU A 128 -1.92 -2.30 -15.42
N CYS A 129 -1.01 -2.27 -14.48
CA CYS A 129 0.38 -2.67 -14.64
C CYS A 129 0.72 -3.64 -13.51
N GLU A 130 1.32 -4.75 -13.83
CA GLU A 130 1.80 -5.69 -12.81
C GLU A 130 2.89 -5.03 -11.96
N LYS A 131 2.78 -5.15 -10.64
CA LYS A 131 3.68 -4.50 -9.68
C LYS A 131 5.15 -4.74 -9.99
N PRO A 132 5.63 -5.98 -10.23
CA PRO A 132 7.04 -6.22 -10.51
C PRO A 132 7.57 -5.45 -11.72
N ILE A 133 6.74 -5.26 -12.76
CA ILE A 133 7.12 -4.44 -13.92
C ILE A 133 7.24 -2.96 -13.52
N ALA A 134 6.28 -2.47 -12.72
CA ALA A 134 6.32 -1.09 -12.24
C ALA A 134 7.54 -0.85 -11.33
N ASP A 135 7.87 -1.81 -10.46
CA ASP A 135 9.00 -1.76 -9.55
C ASP A 135 10.33 -1.76 -10.30
N ALA A 136 10.50 -2.65 -11.30
CA ALA A 136 11.68 -2.71 -12.15
C ALA A 136 11.91 -1.37 -12.89
N VAL A 137 10.87 -0.83 -13.49
CA VAL A 137 10.93 0.49 -14.16
C VAL A 137 11.25 1.60 -13.16
N GLY A 138 10.67 1.54 -11.96
CA GLY A 138 10.94 2.50 -10.89
C GLY A 138 12.39 2.48 -10.38
N LEU A 139 13.02 1.30 -10.43
CA LEU A 139 14.44 1.09 -10.12
C LEU A 139 15.38 1.45 -11.29
N GLY A 140 14.85 1.84 -12.43
CA GLY A 140 15.63 2.16 -13.64
C GLY A 140 16.17 0.92 -14.36
N ILE A 141 15.58 -0.24 -14.11
CA ILE A 141 15.96 -1.50 -14.80
C ILE A 141 15.27 -1.52 -16.17
N ASP A 142 16.04 -1.82 -17.22
CA ASP A 142 15.46 -2.07 -18.53
C ASP A 142 14.82 -3.47 -18.56
N VAL A 143 13.51 -3.50 -18.50
CA VAL A 143 12.73 -4.74 -18.50
C VAL A 143 12.77 -5.48 -19.83
N ASN A 144 13.20 -4.83 -20.92
CA ASN A 144 13.26 -5.44 -22.25
C ASN A 144 14.53 -6.25 -22.51
N GLU A 145 15.52 -6.14 -21.62
CA GLU A 145 16.75 -6.92 -21.72
C GLU A 145 16.45 -8.43 -21.64
N PRO A 146 17.18 -9.26 -22.41
CA PRO A 146 17.04 -10.72 -22.37
C PRO A 146 17.55 -11.33 -21.06
N THR A 147 18.41 -10.60 -20.34
CA THR A 147 18.90 -11.05 -19.02
C THR A 147 17.78 -11.02 -18.00
N GLY A 148 17.50 -12.16 -17.37
CA GLY A 148 16.49 -12.23 -16.32
C GLY A 148 16.87 -11.40 -15.09
N VAL A 149 15.94 -10.59 -14.62
CA VAL A 149 16.10 -9.79 -13.39
C VAL A 149 15.08 -10.28 -12.38
N MET A 150 15.54 -10.61 -11.18
CA MET A 150 14.68 -10.97 -10.04
C MET A 150 14.36 -9.73 -9.22
N ILE A 151 13.08 -9.51 -8.98
CA ILE A 151 12.55 -8.47 -8.09
C ILE A 151 11.92 -9.16 -6.89
N VAL A 152 12.22 -8.65 -5.70
CA VAL A 152 11.56 -9.03 -4.44
C VAL A 152 10.92 -7.77 -3.86
N ASP A 153 9.58 -7.69 -3.89
CA ASP A 153 8.81 -6.61 -3.25
C ASP A 153 8.26 -7.11 -1.91
N MET A 154 8.79 -6.57 -0.83
CA MET A 154 8.37 -6.91 0.54
C MET A 154 7.42 -5.82 1.06
N GLY A 155 6.14 -6.10 1.00
CA GLY A 155 5.07 -5.22 1.43
C GLY A 155 4.69 -5.34 2.91
N ALA A 156 3.52 -4.81 3.24
CA ALA A 156 2.96 -4.91 4.60
C ALA A 156 2.37 -6.29 4.89
N ASP A 157 1.57 -6.84 3.97
CA ASP A 157 0.91 -8.14 4.13
C ASP A 157 1.53 -9.22 3.25
N THR A 158 2.11 -8.82 2.12
CA THR A 158 2.58 -9.75 1.09
C THR A 158 4.03 -9.50 0.73
N THR A 159 4.71 -10.56 0.32
CA THR A 159 6.02 -10.51 -0.35
C THR A 159 5.86 -11.14 -1.73
N GLU A 160 6.17 -10.40 -2.78
CA GLU A 160 6.12 -10.86 -4.16
C GLU A 160 7.53 -11.04 -4.72
N THR A 161 7.83 -12.24 -5.23
CA THR A 161 9.11 -12.55 -5.88
C THR A 161 8.84 -12.83 -7.35
N SER A 162 9.47 -12.07 -8.22
CA SER A 162 9.21 -12.14 -9.67
C SER A 162 10.49 -12.13 -10.47
N VAL A 163 10.49 -12.83 -11.59
CA VAL A 163 11.56 -12.80 -12.60
C VAL A 163 11.01 -12.17 -13.88
N ILE A 164 11.69 -11.15 -14.35
CA ILE A 164 11.32 -10.38 -15.54
C ILE A 164 12.38 -10.59 -16.60
N SER A 165 11.98 -10.80 -17.85
CA SER A 165 12.85 -10.86 -19.02
C SER A 165 12.07 -10.49 -20.27
N LEU A 166 12.69 -9.82 -21.23
CA LEU A 166 12.09 -9.45 -22.53
C LEU A 166 10.72 -8.73 -22.39
N GLY A 167 10.60 -7.84 -21.41
CA GLY A 167 9.41 -7.03 -21.18
C GLY A 167 8.22 -7.75 -20.53
N GLY A 168 8.40 -8.99 -20.07
CA GLY A 168 7.33 -9.79 -19.47
C GLY A 168 7.76 -10.52 -18.20
N LEU A 169 6.76 -10.94 -17.42
CA LEU A 169 6.95 -11.82 -16.29
C LEU A 169 7.21 -13.25 -16.77
N VAL A 170 8.34 -13.83 -16.33
CA VAL A 170 8.70 -15.23 -16.57
C VAL A 170 8.17 -16.11 -15.45
N LEU A 171 8.29 -15.64 -14.23
CA LEU A 171 7.84 -16.29 -13.00
C LEU A 171 7.41 -15.23 -12.00
N SER A 172 6.35 -15.52 -11.26
CA SER A 172 5.97 -14.75 -10.08
C SER A 172 5.40 -15.67 -9.02
N ASP A 173 5.72 -15.38 -7.76
CA ASP A 173 5.22 -16.07 -6.58
C ASP A 173 4.88 -15.04 -5.52
N LEU A 174 3.67 -15.13 -4.94
CA LEU A 174 3.16 -14.23 -3.92
C LEU A 174 3.02 -14.97 -2.61
N LEU A 175 3.75 -14.54 -1.60
CA LEU A 175 3.64 -15.03 -0.24
C LEU A 175 2.77 -14.08 0.60
N HIS A 176 1.77 -14.63 1.30
CA HIS A 176 0.99 -13.88 2.31
C HIS A 176 1.79 -13.71 3.62
N PHE A 177 2.94 -13.09 3.47
CA PHE A 177 3.87 -12.78 4.55
C PHE A 177 4.52 -11.44 4.26
N GLY A 178 4.44 -10.51 5.21
CA GLY A 178 5.01 -9.17 5.09
C GLY A 178 5.29 -8.54 6.44
N GLY A 179 5.49 -7.24 6.44
CA GLY A 179 5.85 -6.47 7.63
C GLY A 179 4.88 -6.59 8.79
N ASN A 180 3.57 -6.76 8.53
CA ASN A 180 2.55 -6.90 9.56
C ASN A 180 2.68 -8.24 10.31
N ARG A 181 3.07 -9.32 9.62
CA ARG A 181 3.33 -10.63 10.27
C ARG A 181 4.55 -10.58 11.18
N LEU A 182 5.57 -9.80 10.82
CA LEU A 182 6.71 -9.55 11.70
C LEU A 182 6.28 -8.79 12.95
N ASP A 183 5.39 -7.80 12.82
CA ASP A 183 4.83 -7.05 13.95
C ASP A 183 4.04 -7.98 14.89
N GLU A 184 3.18 -8.85 14.35
CA GLU A 184 2.45 -9.86 15.12
C GLU A 184 3.38 -10.83 15.88
N SER A 185 4.49 -11.23 15.26
CA SER A 185 5.49 -12.09 15.88
C SER A 185 6.17 -11.38 17.07
N ILE A 186 6.46 -10.08 16.94
CA ILE A 186 7.01 -9.26 18.03
C ILE A 186 5.99 -9.12 19.16
N ILE A 187 4.71 -8.86 18.87
CA ILE A 187 3.65 -8.80 19.89
C ILE A 187 3.60 -10.12 20.66
N SER A 188 3.59 -11.23 19.94
CA SER A 188 3.54 -12.57 20.53
C SER A 188 4.76 -12.87 21.41
N PHE A 189 5.95 -12.50 20.94
CA PHE A 189 7.20 -12.65 21.67
C PHE A 189 7.21 -11.82 22.96
N VAL A 190 6.87 -10.52 22.88
CA VAL A 190 6.83 -9.63 24.05
C VAL A 190 5.83 -10.12 25.08
N ARG A 191 4.66 -10.60 24.64
CA ARG A 191 3.66 -11.19 25.55
C ARG A 191 4.18 -12.43 26.26
N LYS A 192 4.85 -13.33 25.52
CA LYS A 192 5.34 -14.59 26.05
C LYS A 192 6.51 -14.41 26.99
N GLU A 193 7.51 -13.62 26.63
CA GLU A 193 8.76 -13.51 27.37
C GLU A 193 8.70 -12.48 28.53
N PHE A 194 7.92 -11.41 28.35
CA PHE A 194 7.86 -10.30 29.30
C PHE A 194 6.50 -10.13 29.97
N ASN A 195 5.50 -10.94 29.61
CA ASN A 195 4.11 -10.80 30.08
C ASN A 195 3.53 -9.39 29.89
N LEU A 196 3.96 -8.70 28.84
CA LEU A 196 3.50 -7.37 28.46
C LEU A 196 2.59 -7.44 27.23
N VAL A 197 1.60 -6.57 27.16
CA VAL A 197 0.73 -6.41 25.99
C VAL A 197 1.10 -5.10 25.28
N ILE A 198 1.52 -5.20 24.05
CA ILE A 198 1.81 -4.05 23.17
C ILE A 198 0.89 -4.08 21.96
N GLY A 199 0.58 -2.90 21.40
CA GLY A 199 -0.18 -2.76 20.16
C GLY A 199 0.70 -2.89 18.92
N GLN A 200 0.06 -2.93 17.75
CA GLN A 200 0.73 -3.05 16.46
C GLN A 200 1.67 -1.87 16.16
N LYS A 201 1.27 -0.65 16.53
CA LYS A 201 2.13 0.53 16.35
C LYS A 201 3.43 0.42 17.16
N THR A 202 3.35 -0.07 18.39
CA THR A 202 4.53 -0.27 19.24
C THR A 202 5.43 -1.37 18.67
N ALA A 203 4.86 -2.50 18.24
CA ALA A 203 5.61 -3.58 17.61
C ALA A 203 6.31 -3.13 16.32
N LYS A 204 5.62 -2.37 15.49
CA LYS A 204 6.18 -1.77 14.28
C LYS A 204 7.34 -0.83 14.60
N LEU A 205 7.19 0.03 15.62
CA LEU A 205 8.26 0.93 16.06
C LEU A 205 9.48 0.16 16.56
N LEU A 206 9.29 -0.91 17.35
CA LEU A 206 10.37 -1.80 17.78
C LEU A 206 11.09 -2.41 16.58
N LYS A 207 10.35 -2.99 15.63
CA LYS A 207 10.92 -3.57 14.41
C LYS A 207 11.75 -2.56 13.64
N GLU A 208 11.24 -1.36 13.42
CA GLU A 208 11.90 -0.33 12.61
C GLU A 208 13.09 0.34 13.32
N THR A 209 13.10 0.34 14.67
CA THR A 209 14.13 1.02 15.45
C THR A 209 15.30 0.10 15.81
N ILE A 210 15.00 -1.14 16.25
CA ILE A 210 16.02 -2.07 16.74
C ILE A 210 16.11 -3.37 15.94
N GLY A 211 15.18 -3.60 14.99
CA GLY A 211 15.20 -4.78 14.14
C GLY A 211 16.41 -4.78 13.21
N SER A 212 17.07 -5.94 13.08
CA SER A 212 18.18 -6.16 12.15
C SER A 212 18.06 -7.50 11.46
N ALA A 213 18.29 -7.53 10.16
CA ALA A 213 18.42 -8.77 9.40
C ALA A 213 19.83 -9.40 9.53
N LEU A 214 20.78 -8.67 10.09
CA LEU A 214 22.15 -9.14 10.31
C LEU A 214 22.32 -9.59 11.75
N PRO A 215 22.90 -10.78 12.00
CA PRO A 215 23.20 -11.24 13.35
C PRO A 215 24.27 -10.36 14.01
N GLY A 216 24.19 -10.21 15.34
CA GLY A 216 25.22 -9.52 16.15
C GLY A 216 25.05 -8.01 16.28
N ARG A 217 23.98 -7.44 15.77
CA ARG A 217 23.60 -6.05 16.08
C ARG A 217 22.67 -6.06 17.30
N GLU A 218 23.18 -5.59 18.42
CA GLU A 218 22.41 -5.45 19.68
C GLU A 218 22.05 -3.98 19.91
N ASP A 219 20.84 -3.61 19.55
CA ASP A 219 20.26 -2.33 19.93
C ASP A 219 19.19 -2.57 21.04
N SER A 220 19.03 -1.64 21.94
CA SER A 220 18.05 -1.72 23.02
C SER A 220 17.10 -0.53 22.99
N LEU A 221 15.83 -0.78 23.29
CA LEU A 221 14.80 0.24 23.41
C LEU A 221 14.01 0.05 24.68
N SER A 222 13.76 1.13 25.43
CA SER A 222 12.93 1.08 26.63
C SER A 222 11.45 1.18 26.25
N LEU A 223 10.65 0.19 26.63
CA LEU A 223 9.19 0.20 26.44
C LEU A 223 8.44 1.20 27.35
N ILE A 224 9.14 1.79 28.33
CA ILE A 224 8.53 2.78 29.23
C ILE A 224 8.34 4.13 28.55
N HIS A 225 9.09 4.39 27.48
CA HIS A 225 9.10 5.67 26.77
C HIS A 225 8.45 5.62 25.36
N ILE A 226 7.74 4.52 25.07
CA ILE A 226 6.95 4.32 23.84
C ILE A 226 5.44 4.50 24.15
#